data_c5da6330ea2f78c852f55f448b62d823
#
_entry.id   c5da6330ea2f78c852f55f448b62d823
#
_cell.length_a   1.000
_cell.length_b   1.000
_cell.length_c   1.000
_cell.angle_alpha   90.00
_cell.angle_beta   90.00
_cell.angle_gamma   90.00
#
_symmetry.space_group_name_H-M   'P 1'
#
loop_
_entity.id
_entity.type
_entity.pdbx_description
1 polymer ?
#
loop_
_entity_poly.entity_id
_entity_poly.type
_entity_poly.pdbx_seq_one_letter_code
_entity_poly.pdbx_strand_id
1 'polypeptide(L)'
;MRTKVKPRTLFISLTALCLLATWLSLALGPVSLPLFDTLRAALRLVGLPVKGEGLEQAELILGQIRLPRTLLGLAVGGVLALSGVAMQGLFRNPLADPGLVGVSSGAALGAAIAIVGGAALGGLPDFLGPYVLSLCAFLGGLGVTALVYRLGRRNGQTHVAVMLLAGIALTALAGSAVGLFTYLADDATLRTLTFWNLGSLNGASYARLWPLLIVTAGVALWLPRRANALNALLLGESEASHLGINVEGLKRELVFCTALGVGAAVAAAGMIGFIGLVVPHLVRLLAGPDHRVLLPASVLAGASLLLFADLIARLALAPAELPIGIVTAFLGAPFFLYLLLRGRH
;
A
#
# COMPACT_ATOMS: atom_id res chain seq x y z
N MET A 1 8.34 26.15 -18.55
CA MET A 1 8.12 26.02 -17.10
C MET A 1 6.64 25.71 -16.84
N ARG A 2 6.27 24.50 -16.42
CA ARG A 2 4.86 24.25 -16.03
C ARG A 2 4.61 24.97 -14.71
N THR A 3 3.56 25.79 -14.63
CA THR A 3 3.10 26.45 -13.41
C THR A 3 2.74 25.37 -12.37
N LYS A 4 3.51 25.30 -11.29
CA LYS A 4 3.22 24.38 -10.18
C LYS A 4 1.91 24.78 -9.53
N VAL A 5 1.07 23.80 -9.20
CA VAL A 5 -0.17 24.03 -8.48
C VAL A 5 0.14 24.58 -7.08
N LYS A 6 -0.57 25.60 -6.64
CA LYS A 6 -0.41 26.12 -5.27
C LYS A 6 -0.74 25.02 -4.26
N PRO A 7 0.06 24.82 -3.18
CA PRO A 7 -0.17 23.76 -2.22
C PRO A 7 -1.60 23.72 -1.65
N ARG A 8 -2.17 24.89 -1.34
CA ARG A 8 -3.55 24.99 -0.84
C ARG A 8 -4.58 24.42 -1.83
N THR A 9 -4.46 24.78 -3.11
CA THR A 9 -5.37 24.27 -4.16
C THR A 9 -5.20 22.76 -4.32
N LEU A 10 -3.95 22.25 -4.31
CA LEU A 10 -3.68 20.83 -4.39
C LEU A 10 -4.33 20.05 -3.24
N PHE A 11 -4.15 20.52 -1.99
CA PHE A 11 -4.77 19.85 -0.83
C PHE A 11 -6.29 19.87 -0.88
N ILE A 12 -6.90 21.00 -1.26
CA ILE A 12 -8.36 21.08 -1.41
C ILE A 12 -8.86 20.08 -2.45
N SER A 13 -8.21 20.03 -3.63
CA SER A 13 -8.63 19.12 -4.70
C SER A 13 -8.41 17.65 -4.34
N LEU A 14 -7.29 17.30 -3.71
CA LEU A 14 -7.02 15.91 -3.27
C LEU A 14 -7.95 15.48 -2.12
N THR A 15 -8.25 16.38 -1.19
CA THR A 15 -9.22 16.08 -0.11
C THR A 15 -10.62 15.87 -0.70
N ALA A 16 -11.07 16.75 -1.60
CA ALA A 16 -12.35 16.57 -2.28
C ALA A 16 -12.42 15.27 -3.09
N LEU A 17 -11.33 14.92 -3.79
CA LEU A 17 -11.23 13.66 -4.53
C LEU A 17 -11.28 12.44 -3.58
N CYS A 18 -10.59 12.50 -2.44
CA CYS A 18 -10.58 11.43 -1.44
C CYS A 18 -11.97 11.25 -0.79
N LEU A 19 -12.65 12.34 -0.47
CA LEU A 19 -14.02 12.30 0.05
C LEU A 19 -14.99 11.74 -0.98
N LEU A 20 -14.87 12.15 -2.25
CA LEU A 20 -15.67 11.60 -3.35
C LEU A 20 -15.42 10.10 -3.52
N ALA A 21 -14.16 9.67 -3.56
CA ALA A 21 -13.80 8.25 -3.68
C ALA A 21 -14.35 7.44 -2.50
N THR A 22 -14.25 7.97 -1.28
CA THR A 22 -14.81 7.36 -0.08
C THR A 22 -16.32 7.22 -0.18
N TRP A 23 -17.02 8.28 -0.56
CA TRP A 23 -18.46 8.25 -0.75
C TRP A 23 -18.88 7.24 -1.81
N LEU A 24 -18.25 7.26 -2.99
CA LEU A 24 -18.53 6.29 -4.06
C LEU A 24 -18.25 4.86 -3.61
N SER A 25 -17.17 4.63 -2.85
CA SER A 25 -16.85 3.31 -2.30
C SER A 25 -17.91 2.79 -1.32
N LEU A 26 -18.53 3.67 -0.54
CA LEU A 26 -19.63 3.33 0.36
C LEU A 26 -20.97 3.18 -0.38
N ALA A 27 -21.22 4.01 -1.39
CA ALA A 27 -22.50 4.03 -2.12
C ALA A 27 -22.60 2.90 -3.16
N LEU A 28 -21.52 2.62 -3.90
CA LEU A 28 -21.52 1.66 -5.01
C LEU A 28 -20.97 0.30 -4.58
N GLY A 29 -21.55 -0.78 -5.10
CA GLY A 29 -21.11 -2.15 -4.85
C GLY A 29 -21.96 -3.16 -5.62
N PRO A 30 -21.60 -4.47 -5.58
CA PRO A 30 -22.33 -5.53 -6.29
C PRO A 30 -23.81 -5.62 -5.88
N VAL A 31 -24.10 -5.35 -4.62
CA VAL A 31 -25.47 -5.19 -4.13
C VAL A 31 -25.88 -3.73 -4.26
N SER A 32 -26.90 -3.46 -5.09
CA SER A 32 -27.41 -2.10 -5.29
C SER A 32 -28.13 -1.63 -4.03
N LEU A 33 -27.64 -0.55 -3.41
CA LEU A 33 -28.33 0.18 -2.37
C LEU A 33 -28.70 1.56 -2.94
N PRO A 34 -29.96 2.00 -2.76
CA PRO A 34 -30.34 3.37 -3.11
C PRO A 34 -29.44 4.37 -2.39
N LEU A 35 -28.97 5.39 -3.09
CA LEU A 35 -28.06 6.41 -2.53
C LEU A 35 -28.63 7.05 -1.25
N PHE A 36 -29.93 7.24 -1.22
CA PHE A 36 -30.64 7.81 -0.07
C PHE A 36 -30.63 6.89 1.15
N ASP A 37 -30.80 5.57 0.93
CA ASP A 37 -30.74 4.59 2.02
C ASP A 37 -29.29 4.38 2.51
N THR A 38 -28.31 4.47 1.62
CA THR A 38 -26.89 4.49 1.99
C THR A 38 -26.57 5.69 2.91
N LEU A 39 -27.09 6.89 2.59
CA LEU A 39 -26.91 8.07 3.43
C LEU A 39 -27.61 7.91 4.79
N ARG A 40 -28.85 7.43 4.78
CA ARG A 40 -29.61 7.16 6.03
C ARG A 40 -28.91 6.14 6.91
N ALA A 41 -28.44 5.03 6.32
CA ALA A 41 -27.69 4.01 7.05
C ALA A 41 -26.38 4.56 7.61
N ALA A 42 -25.67 5.39 6.86
CA ALA A 42 -24.44 6.04 7.33
C ALA A 42 -24.71 6.98 8.53
N LEU A 43 -25.80 7.78 8.48
CA LEU A 43 -26.21 8.65 9.58
C LEU A 43 -26.59 7.83 10.83
N ARG A 44 -27.23 6.68 10.65
CA ARG A 44 -27.61 5.79 11.74
C ARG A 44 -26.40 5.12 12.39
N LEU A 45 -25.38 4.73 11.61
CA LEU A 45 -24.11 4.21 12.13
C LEU A 45 -23.36 5.23 13.00
N VAL A 46 -23.57 6.52 12.78
CA VAL A 46 -22.99 7.61 13.60
C VAL A 46 -23.89 7.95 14.82
N GLY A 47 -25.00 7.20 15.02
CA GLY A 47 -25.88 7.35 16.18
C GLY A 47 -27.03 8.34 16.00
N LEU A 48 -27.28 8.84 14.77
CA LEU A 48 -28.40 9.72 14.50
C LEU A 48 -29.71 8.91 14.34
N PRO A 49 -30.84 9.33 14.96
CA PRO A 49 -32.09 8.60 14.93
C PRO A 49 -32.82 8.78 13.58
N VAL A 50 -32.42 8.02 12.56
CA VAL A 50 -33.05 8.02 11.24
C VAL A 50 -33.99 6.81 11.12
N LYS A 51 -35.25 7.06 10.72
CA LYS A 51 -36.28 6.02 10.50
C LYS A 51 -36.42 5.73 8.99
N GLY A 52 -36.67 4.47 8.64
CA GLY A 52 -36.97 4.04 7.26
C GLY A 52 -37.11 2.51 7.20
N GLU A 53 -37.91 2.03 6.26
CA GLU A 53 -38.04 0.59 5.98
C GLU A 53 -36.79 0.08 5.25
N GLY A 54 -36.36 -1.16 5.50
CA GLY A 54 -35.17 -1.76 4.85
C GLY A 54 -33.81 -1.23 5.30
N LEU A 55 -33.74 -0.27 6.23
CA LEU A 55 -32.49 0.33 6.70
C LEU A 55 -31.59 -0.65 7.44
N GLU A 56 -32.12 -1.69 8.09
CA GLU A 56 -31.32 -2.68 8.81
C GLU A 56 -30.38 -3.45 7.88
N GLN A 57 -30.86 -3.87 6.71
CA GLN A 57 -30.04 -4.53 5.72
C GLN A 57 -28.98 -3.58 5.14
N ALA A 58 -29.36 -2.34 4.85
CA ALA A 58 -28.42 -1.32 4.37
C ALA A 58 -27.33 -1.01 5.41
N GLU A 59 -27.70 -0.94 6.70
CA GLU A 59 -26.80 -0.73 7.83
C GLU A 59 -25.81 -1.89 7.99
N LEU A 60 -26.27 -3.13 7.88
CA LEU A 60 -25.41 -4.31 7.92
C LEU A 60 -24.40 -4.33 6.75
N ILE A 61 -24.88 -4.10 5.53
CA ILE A 61 -24.00 -4.06 4.34
C ILE A 61 -22.98 -2.93 4.47
N LEU A 62 -23.44 -1.75 4.88
CA LEU A 62 -22.57 -0.59 5.01
C LEU A 62 -21.56 -0.79 6.15
N GLY A 63 -22.02 -1.21 7.33
CA GLY A 63 -21.18 -1.30 8.53
C GLY A 63 -20.23 -2.50 8.53
N GLN A 64 -20.66 -3.65 8.01
CA GLN A 64 -19.86 -4.88 8.11
C GLN A 64 -19.06 -5.22 6.84
N ILE A 65 -19.47 -4.69 5.69
CA ILE A 65 -18.83 -5.03 4.40
C ILE A 65 -18.16 -3.80 3.79
N ARG A 66 -18.91 -2.72 3.54
CA ARG A 66 -18.40 -1.58 2.77
C ARG A 66 -17.46 -0.69 3.57
N LEU A 67 -17.79 -0.39 4.81
CA LEU A 67 -16.99 0.49 5.66
C LEU A 67 -15.61 -0.10 5.98
N PRO A 68 -15.46 -1.36 6.44
CA PRO A 68 -14.15 -1.97 6.64
C PRO A 68 -13.33 -2.00 5.36
N ARG A 69 -13.94 -2.32 4.21
CA ARG A 69 -13.27 -2.35 2.90
C ARG A 69 -12.79 -0.97 2.47
N THR A 70 -13.61 0.05 2.62
CA THR A 70 -13.26 1.42 2.30
C THR A 70 -12.12 1.93 3.17
N LEU A 71 -12.18 1.70 4.49
CA LEU A 71 -11.12 2.07 5.43
C LEU A 71 -9.82 1.31 5.15
N LEU A 72 -9.91 0.02 4.78
CA LEU A 72 -8.78 -0.78 4.38
C LEU A 72 -8.11 -0.18 3.12
N GLY A 73 -8.92 0.16 2.10
CA GLY A 73 -8.41 0.80 0.87
C GLY A 73 -7.73 2.15 1.13
N LEU A 74 -8.33 3.01 1.98
CA LEU A 74 -7.73 4.28 2.39
C LEU A 74 -6.37 4.08 3.06
N ALA A 75 -6.29 3.15 4.03
CA ALA A 75 -5.08 2.87 4.78
C ALA A 75 -3.98 2.27 3.89
N VAL A 76 -4.30 1.24 3.09
CA VAL A 76 -3.36 0.58 2.17
C VAL A 76 -2.85 1.58 1.13
N GLY A 77 -3.76 2.28 0.42
CA GLY A 77 -3.37 3.25 -0.61
C GLY A 77 -2.51 4.38 -0.06
N GLY A 78 -2.90 4.91 1.10
CA GLY A 78 -2.17 5.99 1.78
C GLY A 78 -0.77 5.55 2.22
N VAL A 79 -0.62 4.41 2.89
CA VAL A 79 0.68 3.95 3.40
C VAL A 79 1.62 3.48 2.29
N LEU A 80 1.10 2.87 1.22
CA LEU A 80 1.91 2.50 0.05
C LEU A 80 2.48 3.74 -0.64
N ALA A 81 1.65 4.77 -0.88
CA ALA A 81 2.10 6.02 -1.47
C ALA A 81 3.11 6.75 -0.57
N LEU A 82 2.86 6.80 0.74
CA LEU A 82 3.76 7.41 1.71
C LEU A 82 5.13 6.71 1.75
N SER A 83 5.13 5.37 1.76
CA SER A 83 6.34 4.54 1.67
C SER A 83 7.09 4.77 0.36
N GLY A 84 6.34 4.97 -0.73
CA GLY A 84 6.91 5.34 -2.02
C GLY A 84 7.67 6.66 -1.98
N VAL A 85 7.10 7.71 -1.36
CA VAL A 85 7.80 9.00 -1.17
C VAL A 85 9.09 8.80 -0.39
N ALA A 86 9.05 8.02 0.71
CA ALA A 86 10.21 7.74 1.54
C ALA A 86 11.34 7.05 0.75
N MET A 87 10.99 6.03 -0.05
CA MET A 87 11.98 5.31 -0.86
C MET A 87 12.51 6.14 -2.03
N GLN A 88 11.66 6.91 -2.70
CA GLN A 88 12.11 7.85 -3.74
C GLN A 88 13.07 8.91 -3.18
N GLY A 89 12.84 9.38 -1.95
CA GLY A 89 13.76 10.27 -1.24
C GLY A 89 15.06 9.58 -0.87
N LEU A 90 15.01 8.38 -0.30
CA LEU A 90 16.18 7.60 0.09
C LEU A 90 17.09 7.27 -1.09
N PHE A 91 16.53 6.79 -2.19
CA PHE A 91 17.27 6.43 -3.41
C PHE A 91 17.61 7.64 -4.28
N ARG A 92 17.09 8.81 -3.95
CA ARG A 92 17.17 10.03 -4.78
C ARG A 92 16.76 9.75 -6.23
N ASN A 93 15.80 8.86 -6.39
CA ASN A 93 15.30 8.42 -7.67
C ASN A 93 13.76 8.48 -7.65
N PRO A 94 13.12 9.32 -8.48
CA PRO A 94 11.66 9.45 -8.51
C PRO A 94 10.94 8.20 -9.02
N LEU A 95 11.67 7.22 -9.54
CA LEU A 95 11.18 5.95 -10.05
C LEU A 95 11.45 4.78 -9.10
N ALA A 96 11.93 5.05 -7.88
CA ALA A 96 12.13 4.00 -6.88
C ALA A 96 10.78 3.51 -6.33
N ASP A 97 10.62 2.19 -6.34
CA ASP A 97 9.46 1.50 -5.74
C ASP A 97 9.83 0.98 -4.34
N PRO A 98 8.90 1.04 -3.36
CA PRO A 98 9.16 0.49 -2.04
C PRO A 98 9.47 -1.02 -2.04
N GLY A 99 9.03 -1.77 -3.04
CA GLY A 99 9.35 -3.20 -3.20
C GLY A 99 10.82 -3.50 -3.46
N LEU A 100 11.62 -2.50 -3.93
CA LEU A 100 13.06 -2.66 -4.19
C LEU A 100 13.88 -3.09 -2.96
N VAL A 101 13.39 -2.85 -1.76
CA VAL A 101 14.00 -3.34 -0.53
C VAL A 101 13.51 -4.74 -0.11
N GLY A 102 12.81 -5.45 -1.01
CA GLY A 102 12.43 -6.85 -0.83
C GLY A 102 11.22 -7.08 0.09
N VAL A 103 10.52 -6.02 0.53
CA VAL A 103 9.41 -6.17 1.48
C VAL A 103 8.25 -6.98 0.88
N SER A 104 7.87 -6.71 -0.37
CA SER A 104 6.76 -7.42 -1.02
C SER A 104 7.09 -8.88 -1.32
N SER A 105 8.31 -9.16 -1.80
CA SER A 105 8.75 -10.53 -2.09
C SER A 105 8.93 -11.36 -0.80
N GLY A 106 9.41 -10.74 0.27
CA GLY A 106 9.47 -11.36 1.59
C GLY A 106 8.08 -11.68 2.15
N ALA A 107 7.12 -10.76 1.96
CA ALA A 107 5.74 -10.98 2.37
C ALA A 107 5.08 -12.11 1.56
N ALA A 108 5.34 -12.18 0.25
CA ALA A 108 4.88 -13.29 -0.61
C ALA A 108 5.45 -14.65 -0.16
N LEU A 109 6.74 -14.69 0.20
CA LEU A 109 7.37 -15.89 0.74
C LEU A 109 6.74 -16.31 2.08
N GLY A 110 6.56 -15.37 3.01
CA GLY A 110 5.91 -15.63 4.28
C GLY A 110 4.48 -16.13 4.14
N ALA A 111 3.71 -15.55 3.20
CA ALA A 111 2.36 -16.00 2.88
C ALA A 111 2.37 -17.41 2.26
N ALA A 112 3.30 -17.70 1.34
CA ALA A 112 3.42 -19.02 0.72
C ALA A 112 3.74 -20.11 1.77
N ILE A 113 4.63 -19.82 2.72
CA ILE A 113 4.93 -20.70 3.84
C ILE A 113 3.68 -20.97 4.68
N ALA A 114 2.89 -19.91 4.99
CA ALA A 114 1.68 -20.07 5.79
C ALA A 114 0.58 -20.86 5.06
N ILE A 115 0.38 -20.60 3.77
CA ILE A 115 -0.67 -21.25 2.95
C ILE A 115 -0.34 -22.72 2.73
N VAL A 116 0.87 -23.03 2.22
CA VAL A 116 1.29 -24.41 1.92
C VAL A 116 1.58 -25.19 3.18
N GLY A 117 2.26 -24.59 4.15
CA GLY A 117 2.52 -25.23 5.45
C GLY A 117 1.23 -25.49 6.24
N GLY A 118 0.28 -24.57 6.21
CA GLY A 118 -1.04 -24.75 6.81
C GLY A 118 -1.81 -25.89 6.18
N ALA A 119 -1.81 -25.99 4.85
CA ALA A 119 -2.44 -27.09 4.13
C ALA A 119 -1.79 -28.46 4.45
N ALA A 120 -0.46 -28.51 4.50
CA ALA A 120 0.29 -29.73 4.82
C ALA A 120 0.04 -30.25 6.26
N LEU A 121 -0.34 -29.37 7.20
CA LEU A 121 -0.69 -29.71 8.58
C LEU A 121 -2.18 -30.07 8.76
N GLY A 122 -2.93 -30.27 7.68
CA GLY A 122 -4.36 -30.56 7.74
C GLY A 122 -5.26 -29.35 7.92
N GLY A 123 -4.72 -28.16 7.66
CA GLY A 123 -5.40 -26.87 7.82
C GLY A 123 -5.17 -26.23 9.19
N LEU A 124 -5.22 -24.89 9.20
CA LEU A 124 -5.26 -24.13 10.45
C LEU A 124 -6.73 -23.96 10.87
N PRO A 125 -7.03 -23.90 12.17
CA PRO A 125 -8.38 -23.57 12.62
C PRO A 125 -8.86 -22.27 11.95
N ASP A 126 -10.11 -22.22 11.51
CA ASP A 126 -10.69 -21.12 10.72
C ASP A 126 -10.49 -19.75 11.36
N PHE A 127 -10.51 -19.68 12.69
CA PHE A 127 -10.29 -18.43 13.42
C PHE A 127 -8.82 -17.98 13.48
N LEU A 128 -7.84 -18.89 13.31
CA LEU A 128 -6.40 -18.59 13.36
C LEU A 128 -5.81 -18.36 11.96
N GLY A 129 -6.34 -19.05 10.94
CA GLY A 129 -5.79 -19.02 9.58
C GLY A 129 -5.51 -17.62 9.04
N PRO A 130 -6.47 -16.67 9.10
CA PRO A 130 -6.26 -15.30 8.59
C PRO A 130 -5.20 -14.52 9.36
N TYR A 131 -5.05 -14.74 10.66
CA TYR A 131 -4.04 -14.06 11.47
C TYR A 131 -2.64 -14.63 11.23
N VAL A 132 -2.52 -15.96 11.15
CA VAL A 132 -1.25 -16.63 10.86
C VAL A 132 -0.74 -16.22 9.49
N LEU A 133 -1.60 -16.22 8.46
CA LEU A 133 -1.26 -15.77 7.12
C LEU A 133 -0.73 -14.33 7.11
N SER A 134 -1.48 -13.41 7.73
CA SER A 134 -1.09 -12.00 7.81
C SER A 134 0.20 -11.80 8.59
N LEU A 135 0.38 -12.52 9.71
CA LEU A 135 1.59 -12.45 10.53
C LEU A 135 2.82 -12.99 9.78
N CYS A 136 2.69 -14.14 9.12
CA CYS A 136 3.78 -14.73 8.34
C CYS A 136 4.17 -13.82 7.16
N ALA A 137 3.18 -13.25 6.45
CA ALA A 137 3.45 -12.27 5.40
C ALA A 137 4.17 -11.03 5.94
N PHE A 138 3.69 -10.47 7.04
CA PHE A 138 4.31 -9.30 7.67
C PHE A 138 5.74 -9.57 8.11
N LEU A 139 5.98 -10.68 8.83
CA LEU A 139 7.29 -11.07 9.31
C LEU A 139 8.25 -11.43 8.16
N GLY A 140 7.74 -12.08 7.11
CA GLY A 140 8.50 -12.36 5.89
C GLY A 140 8.99 -11.08 5.22
N GLY A 141 8.11 -10.09 5.09
CA GLY A 141 8.45 -8.77 4.56
C GLY A 141 9.51 -8.04 5.39
N LEU A 142 9.32 -7.99 6.71
CA LEU A 142 10.30 -7.42 7.65
C LEU A 142 11.63 -8.15 7.60
N GLY A 143 11.62 -9.50 7.58
CA GLY A 143 12.82 -10.34 7.58
C GLY A 143 13.68 -10.12 6.33
N VAL A 144 13.08 -10.15 5.14
CA VAL A 144 13.80 -9.90 3.88
C VAL A 144 14.31 -8.45 3.84
N THR A 145 13.51 -7.46 4.24
CA THR A 145 13.97 -6.07 4.28
C THR A 145 15.11 -5.86 5.28
N ALA A 146 15.04 -6.49 6.46
CA ALA A 146 16.14 -6.45 7.44
C ALA A 146 17.43 -7.07 6.88
N LEU A 147 17.30 -8.16 6.13
CA LEU A 147 18.44 -8.81 5.49
C LEU A 147 19.04 -7.93 4.37
N VAL A 148 18.19 -7.33 3.51
CA VAL A 148 18.61 -6.34 2.49
C VAL A 148 19.37 -5.18 3.14
N TYR A 149 18.82 -4.62 4.22
CA TYR A 149 19.46 -3.52 4.94
C TYR A 149 20.79 -3.93 5.54
N ARG A 150 20.88 -5.13 6.16
CA ARG A 150 22.13 -5.66 6.74
C ARG A 150 23.21 -5.87 5.68
N LEU A 151 22.85 -6.43 4.52
CA LEU A 151 23.78 -6.64 3.40
C LEU A 151 24.23 -5.32 2.79
N GLY A 152 23.35 -4.31 2.76
CA GLY A 152 23.68 -2.96 2.27
C GLY A 152 24.54 -2.15 3.22
N ARG A 153 24.73 -2.59 4.47
CA ARG A 153 25.52 -1.87 5.49
C ARG A 153 26.93 -2.41 5.58
N ARG A 154 27.92 -1.55 5.33
CA ARG A 154 29.36 -1.86 5.48
C ARG A 154 30.05 -0.72 6.23
N ASN A 155 30.89 -1.06 7.20
CA ASN A 155 31.67 -0.11 8.00
C ASN A 155 30.81 1.01 8.65
N GLY A 156 29.61 0.67 9.12
CA GLY A 156 28.71 1.63 9.73
C GLY A 156 27.91 2.50 8.75
N GLN A 157 28.20 2.44 7.45
CA GLN A 157 27.53 3.22 6.39
C GLN A 157 26.59 2.35 5.56
N THR A 158 25.48 2.92 5.15
CA THR A 158 24.47 2.28 4.30
C THR A 158 24.73 2.63 2.83
N HIS A 159 25.19 1.65 2.07
CA HIS A 159 25.45 1.78 0.63
C HIS A 159 24.17 1.44 -0.16
N VAL A 160 23.50 2.47 -0.63
CA VAL A 160 22.20 2.38 -1.33
C VAL A 160 22.27 1.47 -2.56
N ALA A 161 23.35 1.52 -3.34
CA ALA A 161 23.55 0.66 -4.52
C ALA A 161 23.64 -0.84 -4.12
N VAL A 162 24.36 -1.14 -3.04
CA VAL A 162 24.46 -2.53 -2.51
C VAL A 162 23.12 -3.00 -1.98
N MET A 163 22.36 -2.13 -1.32
CA MET A 163 20.99 -2.42 -0.89
C MET A 163 20.07 -2.79 -2.06
N LEU A 164 20.14 -2.05 -3.18
CA LEU A 164 19.34 -2.35 -4.37
C LEU A 164 19.71 -3.72 -4.95
N LEU A 165 21.02 -4.01 -5.10
CA LEU A 165 21.48 -5.31 -5.60
C LEU A 165 21.07 -6.45 -4.69
N ALA A 166 21.19 -6.28 -3.37
CA ALA A 166 20.73 -7.26 -2.39
C ALA A 166 19.20 -7.46 -2.46
N GLY A 167 18.44 -6.38 -2.65
CA GLY A 167 17.00 -6.42 -2.84
C GLY A 167 16.60 -7.21 -4.09
N ILE A 168 17.28 -7.00 -5.21
CA ILE A 168 17.04 -7.76 -6.46
C ILE A 168 17.35 -9.25 -6.24
N ALA A 169 18.52 -9.57 -5.67
CA ALA A 169 18.93 -10.94 -5.44
C ALA A 169 17.98 -11.69 -4.48
N LEU A 170 17.60 -11.07 -3.36
CA LEU A 170 16.69 -11.67 -2.40
C LEU A 170 15.26 -11.76 -2.93
N THR A 171 14.83 -10.81 -3.76
CA THR A 171 13.54 -10.92 -4.47
C THR A 171 13.52 -12.10 -5.44
N ALA A 172 14.59 -12.34 -6.19
CA ALA A 172 14.70 -13.50 -7.07
C ALA A 172 14.72 -14.81 -6.27
N LEU A 173 15.44 -14.87 -5.15
CA LEU A 173 15.48 -16.03 -4.28
C LEU A 173 14.10 -16.32 -3.64
N ALA A 174 13.44 -15.29 -3.12
CA ALA A 174 12.09 -15.42 -2.57
C ALA A 174 11.09 -15.86 -3.65
N GLY A 175 11.18 -15.29 -4.86
CA GLY A 175 10.36 -15.69 -6.00
C GLY A 175 10.57 -17.14 -6.40
N SER A 176 11.81 -17.64 -6.40
CA SER A 176 12.14 -19.05 -6.66
C SER A 176 11.56 -19.95 -5.59
N ALA A 177 11.62 -19.56 -4.32
CA ALA A 177 11.02 -20.32 -3.23
C ALA A 177 9.48 -20.36 -3.33
N VAL A 178 8.84 -19.21 -3.64
CA VAL A 178 7.39 -19.16 -3.92
C VAL A 178 7.04 -20.05 -5.11
N GLY A 179 7.85 -20.04 -6.17
CA GLY A 179 7.69 -20.93 -7.33
C GLY A 179 7.74 -22.41 -6.96
N LEU A 180 8.67 -22.81 -6.06
CA LEU A 180 8.75 -24.17 -5.54
C LEU A 180 7.48 -24.54 -4.74
N PHE A 181 7.01 -23.67 -3.86
CA PHE A 181 5.75 -23.90 -3.12
C PHE A 181 4.55 -24.01 -4.06
N THR A 182 4.51 -23.19 -5.12
CA THR A 182 3.48 -23.24 -6.16
C THR A 182 3.50 -24.59 -6.91
N TYR A 183 4.69 -25.10 -7.22
CA TYR A 183 4.87 -26.41 -7.88
C TYR A 183 4.43 -27.60 -7.00
N LEU A 184 4.64 -27.52 -5.70
CA LEU A 184 4.29 -28.56 -4.74
C LEU A 184 2.83 -28.49 -4.25
N ALA A 185 2.13 -27.39 -4.52
CA ALA A 185 0.76 -27.16 -4.06
C ALA A 185 -0.26 -27.99 -4.82
N ASP A 186 -1.33 -28.41 -4.15
CA ASP A 186 -2.52 -28.93 -4.79
C ASP A 186 -3.34 -27.79 -5.43
N ASP A 187 -4.37 -28.14 -6.21
CA ASP A 187 -5.17 -27.16 -6.97
C ASP A 187 -5.83 -26.09 -6.07
N ALA A 188 -6.30 -26.46 -4.88
CA ALA A 188 -6.96 -25.54 -3.95
C ALA A 188 -5.95 -24.56 -3.34
N THR A 189 -4.80 -25.07 -2.92
CA THR A 189 -3.69 -24.29 -2.37
C THR A 189 -3.07 -23.39 -3.44
N LEU A 190 -2.89 -23.90 -4.67
CA LEU A 190 -2.42 -23.13 -5.83
C LEU A 190 -3.35 -21.95 -6.13
N ARG A 191 -4.66 -22.18 -6.13
CA ARG A 191 -5.65 -21.11 -6.31
C ARG A 191 -5.54 -20.05 -5.21
N THR A 192 -5.43 -20.47 -3.95
CA THR A 192 -5.29 -19.56 -2.81
C THR A 192 -4.03 -18.72 -2.92
N LEU A 193 -2.87 -19.31 -3.24
CA LEU A 193 -1.62 -18.61 -3.48
C LEU A 193 -1.73 -17.58 -4.61
N THR A 194 -2.35 -17.99 -5.72
CA THR A 194 -2.51 -17.14 -6.91
C THR A 194 -3.36 -15.91 -6.58
N PHE A 195 -4.53 -16.10 -5.96
CA PHE A 195 -5.40 -14.98 -5.59
C PHE A 195 -4.76 -14.07 -4.55
N TRP A 196 -4.03 -14.64 -3.57
CA TRP A 196 -3.33 -13.84 -2.59
C TRP A 196 -2.25 -12.95 -3.24
N ASN A 197 -1.48 -13.52 -4.19
CA ASN A 197 -0.45 -12.77 -4.92
C ASN A 197 -1.02 -11.68 -5.84
N LEU A 198 -2.27 -11.81 -6.29
CA LEU A 198 -2.93 -10.78 -7.10
C LEU A 198 -3.47 -9.61 -6.28
N GLY A 199 -3.51 -9.74 -4.95
CA GLY A 199 -4.01 -8.71 -4.03
C GLY A 199 -5.52 -8.49 -4.12
N SER A 200 -6.15 -8.29 -2.97
CA SER A 200 -7.60 -8.06 -2.88
C SER A 200 -7.97 -7.30 -1.62
N LEU A 201 -8.97 -6.43 -1.71
CA LEU A 201 -9.64 -5.85 -0.55
C LEU A 201 -10.88 -6.64 -0.13
N ASN A 202 -11.16 -7.76 -0.83
CA ASN A 202 -12.27 -8.64 -0.48
C ASN A 202 -12.02 -9.35 0.86
N GLY A 203 -13.07 -9.61 1.61
CA GLY A 203 -12.96 -10.17 2.96
C GLY A 203 -12.34 -9.21 3.97
N ALA A 204 -12.40 -7.89 3.69
CA ALA A 204 -12.02 -6.87 4.65
C ALA A 204 -12.86 -7.02 5.93
N SER A 205 -12.19 -7.06 7.07
CA SER A 205 -12.81 -7.14 8.40
C SER A 205 -12.11 -6.18 9.37
N TYR A 206 -12.81 -5.80 10.40
CA TYR A 206 -12.22 -4.95 11.45
C TYR A 206 -10.99 -5.60 12.11
N ALA A 207 -10.96 -6.92 12.20
CA ALA A 207 -9.83 -7.66 12.75
C ALA A 207 -8.54 -7.47 11.93
N ARG A 208 -8.64 -7.44 10.58
CA ARG A 208 -7.50 -7.16 9.69
C ARG A 208 -7.19 -5.66 9.61
N LEU A 209 -8.20 -4.82 9.79
CA LEU A 209 -8.10 -3.37 9.65
C LEU A 209 -7.31 -2.73 10.81
N TRP A 210 -7.59 -3.10 12.06
CA TRP A 210 -6.99 -2.44 13.22
C TRP A 210 -5.46 -2.49 13.25
N PRO A 211 -4.78 -3.64 13.04
CA PRO A 211 -3.33 -3.68 12.99
C PRO A 211 -2.75 -2.77 11.90
N LEU A 212 -3.37 -2.75 10.72
CA LEU A 212 -2.96 -1.88 9.63
C LEU A 212 -3.15 -0.40 9.98
N LEU A 213 -4.28 -0.02 10.57
CA LEU A 213 -4.54 1.37 10.96
C LEU A 213 -3.52 1.88 11.97
N ILE A 214 -3.14 1.07 12.96
CA ILE A 214 -2.12 1.41 13.96
C ILE A 214 -0.78 1.68 13.26
N VAL A 215 -0.35 0.78 12.40
CA VAL A 215 0.90 0.92 11.65
C VAL A 215 0.84 2.13 10.72
N THR A 216 -0.24 2.26 9.95
CA THR A 216 -0.43 3.38 9.01
C THR A 216 -0.42 4.73 9.73
N ALA A 217 -1.14 4.83 10.85
CA ALA A 217 -1.15 6.04 11.67
C ALA A 217 0.26 6.36 12.22
N GLY A 218 0.98 5.36 12.72
CA GLY A 218 2.35 5.52 13.18
C GLY A 218 3.28 6.06 12.08
N VAL A 219 3.26 5.42 10.90
CA VAL A 219 4.07 5.84 9.75
C VAL A 219 3.64 7.21 9.22
N ALA A 220 2.33 7.48 9.13
CA ALA A 220 1.78 8.75 8.66
C ALA A 220 2.04 9.92 9.61
N LEU A 221 2.18 9.65 10.90
CA LEU A 221 2.58 10.66 11.88
C LEU A 221 4.09 10.87 11.92
N TRP A 222 4.89 9.82 11.68
CA TRP A 222 6.34 9.89 11.80
C TRP A 222 7.03 10.46 10.56
N LEU A 223 6.74 9.96 9.36
CA LEU A 223 7.44 10.36 8.14
C LEU A 223 7.34 11.84 7.80
N PRO A 224 6.20 12.56 7.98
CA PRO A 224 6.14 13.98 7.72
C PRO A 224 7.07 14.84 8.62
N ARG A 225 7.40 14.33 9.82
CA ARG A 225 8.38 15.00 10.69
C ARG A 225 9.80 14.98 10.11
N ARG A 226 10.07 14.05 9.17
CA ARG A 226 11.36 13.90 8.47
C ARG A 226 11.41 14.65 7.14
N ALA A 227 10.36 15.42 6.77
CA ALA A 227 10.27 16.12 5.49
C ALA A 227 11.47 17.03 5.23
N ASN A 228 11.95 17.78 6.25
CA ASN A 228 13.12 18.65 6.12
C ASN A 228 14.41 17.85 5.90
N ALA A 229 14.58 16.75 6.60
CA ALA A 229 15.73 15.86 6.42
C ALA A 229 15.73 15.20 5.04
N LEU A 230 14.57 14.81 4.53
CA LEU A 230 14.39 14.31 3.16
C LEU A 230 14.69 15.38 2.12
N ASN A 231 14.29 16.64 2.35
CA ASN A 231 14.63 17.75 1.46
C ASN A 231 16.15 18.02 1.45
N ALA A 232 16.82 17.97 2.60
CA ALA A 232 18.26 18.08 2.69
C ALA A 232 18.96 16.93 1.93
N LEU A 233 18.44 15.69 2.05
CA LEU A 233 19.01 14.53 1.36
C LEU A 233 18.95 14.66 -0.18
N LEU A 234 18.03 15.43 -0.74
CA LEU A 234 17.98 15.72 -2.18
C LEU A 234 19.23 16.49 -2.67
N LEU A 235 19.86 17.26 -1.79
CA LEU A 235 21.09 18.01 -2.13
C LEU A 235 22.32 17.11 -2.17
N GLY A 236 22.26 15.96 -1.53
CA GLY A 236 23.36 15.02 -1.38
C GLY A 236 23.55 14.59 0.07
N GLU A 237 24.20 13.44 0.29
CA GLU A 237 24.45 12.91 1.64
C GLU A 237 25.47 13.78 2.40
N SER A 238 26.50 14.28 1.69
CA SER A 238 27.51 15.18 2.25
C SER A 238 26.88 16.49 2.72
N GLU A 239 26.10 17.13 1.86
CA GLU A 239 25.42 18.40 2.14
C GLU A 239 24.40 18.25 3.26
N ALA A 240 23.63 17.15 3.26
CA ALA A 240 22.70 16.84 4.34
C ALA A 240 23.43 16.68 5.69
N SER A 241 24.59 16.03 5.69
CA SER A 241 25.44 15.89 6.87
C SER A 241 25.98 17.24 7.36
N HIS A 242 26.43 18.12 6.45
CA HIS A 242 26.85 19.48 6.81
C HIS A 242 25.73 20.34 7.37
N LEU A 243 24.47 20.07 6.96
CA LEU A 243 23.27 20.69 7.55
C LEU A 243 22.87 20.08 8.91
N GLY A 244 23.69 19.20 9.48
CA GLY A 244 23.46 18.57 10.78
C GLY A 244 22.47 17.39 10.77
N ILE A 245 22.13 16.85 9.61
CA ILE A 245 21.25 15.69 9.50
C ILE A 245 22.05 14.41 9.76
N ASN A 246 21.60 13.57 10.70
CA ASN A 246 22.10 12.23 10.86
C ASN A 246 21.61 11.34 9.69
N VAL A 247 22.37 11.32 8.59
CA VAL A 247 22.00 10.66 7.33
C VAL A 247 21.80 9.15 7.53
N GLU A 248 22.67 8.48 8.29
CA GLU A 248 22.56 7.04 8.53
C GLU A 248 21.35 6.70 9.42
N GLY A 249 21.07 7.52 10.42
CA GLY A 249 19.85 7.42 11.22
C GLY A 249 18.59 7.58 10.36
N LEU A 250 18.58 8.59 9.48
CA LEU A 250 17.47 8.83 8.57
C LEU A 250 17.25 7.65 7.60
N LYS A 251 18.30 7.13 6.95
CA LYS A 251 18.21 5.97 6.06
C LYS A 251 17.59 4.77 6.76
N ARG A 252 18.04 4.46 7.99
CA ARG A 252 17.51 3.36 8.80
C ARG A 252 16.03 3.56 9.10
N GLU A 253 15.64 4.77 9.51
CA GLU A 253 14.24 5.11 9.81
C GLU A 253 13.35 4.96 8.57
N LEU A 254 13.79 5.46 7.41
CA LEU A 254 13.02 5.37 6.17
C LEU A 254 12.80 3.90 5.73
N VAL A 255 13.84 3.07 5.79
CA VAL A 255 13.74 1.64 5.49
C VAL A 255 12.79 0.94 6.47
N PHE A 256 12.92 1.23 7.77
CA PHE A 256 12.07 0.64 8.80
C PHE A 256 10.60 1.05 8.65
N CYS A 257 10.31 2.34 8.47
CA CYS A 257 8.94 2.82 8.24
C CYS A 257 8.33 2.22 6.97
N THR A 258 9.13 2.07 5.90
CA THR A 258 8.68 1.43 4.67
C THR A 258 8.39 -0.06 4.87
N ALA A 259 9.28 -0.78 5.56
CA ALA A 259 9.07 -2.19 5.86
C ALA A 259 7.80 -2.42 6.70
N LEU A 260 7.57 -1.59 7.72
CA LEU A 260 6.36 -1.63 8.53
C LEU A 260 5.11 -1.31 7.69
N GLY A 261 5.12 -0.19 6.96
CA GLY A 261 3.95 0.29 6.22
C GLY A 261 3.57 -0.64 5.07
N VAL A 262 4.53 -1.00 4.22
CA VAL A 262 4.28 -1.91 3.08
C VAL A 262 4.02 -3.33 3.58
N GLY A 263 4.77 -3.80 4.57
CA GLY A 263 4.56 -5.11 5.18
C GLY A 263 3.15 -5.27 5.74
N ALA A 264 2.64 -4.28 6.48
CA ALA A 264 1.28 -4.29 7.00
C ALA A 264 0.22 -4.19 5.89
N ALA A 265 0.46 -3.37 4.86
CA ALA A 265 -0.44 -3.26 3.70
C ALA A 265 -0.56 -4.59 2.95
N VAL A 266 0.59 -5.23 2.64
CA VAL A 266 0.64 -6.52 1.94
C VAL A 266 0.06 -7.65 2.80
N ALA A 267 0.32 -7.66 4.10
CA ALA A 267 -0.26 -8.63 5.02
C ALA A 267 -1.80 -8.54 5.10
N ALA A 268 -2.36 -7.33 4.94
CA ALA A 268 -3.79 -7.10 5.01
C ALA A 268 -4.53 -7.30 3.68
N ALA A 269 -3.87 -6.96 2.55
CA ALA A 269 -4.54 -6.87 1.24
C ALA A 269 -3.85 -7.69 0.11
N GLY A 270 -2.79 -8.46 0.43
CA GLY A 270 -1.97 -9.11 -0.59
C GLY A 270 -1.11 -8.11 -1.36
N MET A 271 -0.50 -8.55 -2.46
CA MET A 271 0.41 -7.70 -3.22
C MET A 271 -0.35 -6.68 -4.08
N ILE A 272 -0.13 -5.39 -3.82
CA ILE A 272 -0.67 -4.28 -4.61
C ILE A 272 0.51 -3.43 -5.10
N GLY A 273 0.74 -3.47 -6.40
CA GLY A 273 1.84 -2.74 -7.04
C GLY A 273 1.44 -1.35 -7.54
N PHE A 274 2.43 -0.61 -8.02
CA PHE A 274 2.33 0.68 -8.71
C PHE A 274 1.87 1.88 -7.87
N ILE A 275 1.10 1.72 -6.80
CA ILE A 275 0.64 2.84 -5.96
C ILE A 275 1.82 3.62 -5.39
N GLY A 276 2.80 2.92 -4.79
CA GLY A 276 4.01 3.52 -4.23
C GLY A 276 4.95 4.15 -5.25
N LEU A 277 4.86 3.74 -6.51
CA LEU A 277 5.66 4.28 -7.61
C LEU A 277 4.98 5.48 -8.27
N VAL A 278 3.75 5.29 -8.72
CA VAL A 278 3.01 6.22 -9.57
C VAL A 278 2.53 7.45 -8.81
N VAL A 279 1.94 7.24 -7.64
CA VAL A 279 1.31 8.34 -6.88
C VAL A 279 2.30 9.42 -6.45
N PRO A 280 3.43 9.08 -5.79
CA PRO A 280 4.41 10.10 -5.41
C PRO A 280 4.98 10.85 -6.62
N HIS A 281 5.16 10.14 -7.73
CA HIS A 281 5.65 10.74 -8.96
C HIS A 281 4.65 11.75 -9.54
N LEU A 282 3.35 11.40 -9.63
CA LEU A 282 2.29 12.30 -10.07
C LEU A 282 2.20 13.56 -9.18
N VAL A 283 2.20 13.37 -7.87
CA VAL A 283 2.14 14.50 -6.92
C VAL A 283 3.38 15.39 -7.08
N ARG A 284 4.56 14.82 -7.29
CA ARG A 284 5.80 15.55 -7.54
C ARG A 284 5.74 16.39 -8.82
N LEU A 285 5.12 15.87 -9.88
CA LEU A 285 4.92 16.62 -11.13
C LEU A 285 4.00 17.83 -10.94
N LEU A 286 3.01 17.73 -10.05
CA LEU A 286 2.04 18.78 -9.76
C LEU A 286 2.55 19.82 -8.75
N ALA A 287 3.14 19.36 -7.66
CA ALA A 287 3.53 20.19 -6.51
C ALA A 287 5.04 20.52 -6.44
N GLY A 288 5.87 19.72 -7.11
CA GLY A 288 7.33 19.80 -7.00
C GLY A 288 7.92 18.85 -5.96
N PRO A 289 9.23 18.94 -5.68
CA PRO A 289 9.96 17.95 -4.88
C PRO A 289 9.89 18.17 -3.37
N ASP A 290 9.25 19.23 -2.87
CA ASP A 290 9.22 19.53 -1.44
C ASP A 290 8.43 18.46 -0.66
N HIS A 291 9.14 17.70 0.18
CA HIS A 291 8.57 16.62 0.98
C HIS A 291 7.53 17.08 2.01
N ARG A 292 7.52 18.37 2.40
CA ARG A 292 6.48 18.91 3.29
C ARG A 292 5.09 18.86 2.64
N VAL A 293 5.03 19.00 1.32
CA VAL A 293 3.81 18.91 0.53
C VAL A 293 3.64 17.48 -0.01
N LEU A 294 4.73 16.88 -0.48
CA LEU A 294 4.73 15.60 -1.18
C LEU A 294 4.22 14.45 -0.29
N LEU A 295 4.68 14.37 0.97
CA LEU A 295 4.27 13.31 1.90
C LEU A 295 2.76 13.30 2.15
N PRO A 296 2.13 14.36 2.69
CA PRO A 296 0.70 14.34 2.99
C PRO A 296 -0.18 14.33 1.73
N ALA A 297 0.23 14.98 0.65
CA ALA A 297 -0.51 14.95 -0.60
C ALA A 297 -0.52 13.54 -1.23
N SER A 298 0.59 12.78 -1.11
CA SER A 298 0.66 11.41 -1.61
C SER A 298 -0.23 10.46 -0.81
N VAL A 299 -0.42 10.67 0.48
CA VAL A 299 -1.38 9.88 1.28
C VAL A 299 -2.79 10.02 0.71
N LEU A 300 -3.26 11.25 0.50
CA LEU A 300 -4.60 11.52 -0.05
C LEU A 300 -4.76 10.98 -1.47
N ALA A 301 -3.75 11.19 -2.31
CA ALA A 301 -3.78 10.73 -3.69
C ALA A 301 -3.75 9.20 -3.79
N GLY A 302 -2.92 8.52 -2.96
CA GLY A 302 -2.81 7.07 -2.92
C GLY A 302 -4.08 6.40 -2.40
N ALA A 303 -4.66 6.95 -1.33
CA ALA A 303 -5.95 6.52 -0.81
C ALA A 303 -7.05 6.64 -1.87
N SER A 304 -7.13 7.78 -2.54
CA SER A 304 -8.11 8.01 -3.61
C SER A 304 -7.93 7.05 -4.79
N LEU A 305 -6.70 6.89 -5.28
CA LEU A 305 -6.41 6.03 -6.43
C LEU A 305 -6.76 4.57 -6.12
N LEU A 306 -6.43 4.09 -4.93
CA LEU A 306 -6.73 2.71 -4.56
C LEU A 306 -8.24 2.47 -4.41
N LEU A 307 -9.00 3.44 -3.87
CA LEU A 307 -10.46 3.32 -3.81
C LEU A 307 -11.10 3.32 -5.20
N PHE A 308 -10.63 4.13 -6.15
CA PHE A 308 -11.11 4.07 -7.53
C PHE A 308 -10.74 2.75 -8.21
N ALA A 309 -9.52 2.24 -7.98
CA ALA A 309 -9.13 0.93 -8.47
C ALA A 309 -10.00 -0.20 -7.88
N ASP A 310 -10.36 -0.12 -6.60
CA ASP A 310 -11.27 -1.05 -5.95
C ASP A 310 -12.69 -0.96 -6.51
N LEU A 311 -13.19 0.23 -6.79
CA LEU A 311 -14.48 0.41 -7.46
C LEU A 311 -14.50 -0.26 -8.83
N ILE A 312 -13.47 -0.07 -9.63
CA ILE A 312 -13.32 -0.73 -10.93
C ILE A 312 -13.27 -2.25 -10.74
N ALA A 313 -12.47 -2.74 -9.78
CA ALA A 313 -12.32 -4.17 -9.50
C ALA A 313 -13.64 -4.86 -9.14
N ARG A 314 -14.51 -4.18 -8.39
CA ARG A 314 -15.81 -4.71 -7.95
C ARG A 314 -16.93 -4.62 -8.97
N LEU A 315 -16.88 -3.63 -9.85
CA LEU A 315 -17.99 -3.32 -10.75
C LEU A 315 -17.77 -3.82 -12.17
N ALA A 316 -16.51 -3.97 -12.62
CA ALA A 316 -16.20 -4.30 -14.01
C ALA A 316 -16.71 -5.67 -14.46
N LEU A 317 -16.69 -6.66 -13.59
CA LEU A 317 -17.12 -8.05 -13.90
C LEU A 317 -18.17 -8.56 -12.89
N ALA A 318 -18.94 -7.68 -12.27
CA ALA A 318 -19.95 -8.11 -11.30
C ALA A 318 -20.87 -9.21 -11.85
N PRO A 319 -21.17 -10.29 -11.05
CA PRO A 319 -20.92 -10.43 -9.63
C PRO A 319 -19.51 -10.91 -9.26
N ALA A 320 -18.65 -11.29 -10.22
CA ALA A 320 -17.26 -11.65 -9.96
C ALA A 320 -16.44 -10.38 -9.68
N GLU A 321 -15.44 -10.51 -8.79
CA GLU A 321 -14.54 -9.40 -8.47
C GLU A 321 -13.16 -9.63 -9.11
N LEU A 322 -12.63 -8.62 -9.76
CA LEU A 322 -11.25 -8.62 -10.24
C LEU A 322 -10.28 -8.44 -9.06
N PRO A 323 -9.15 -9.16 -9.01
CA PRO A 323 -8.06 -8.83 -8.11
C PRO A 323 -7.58 -7.38 -8.33
N ILE A 324 -7.44 -6.62 -7.24
CA ILE A 324 -7.13 -5.18 -7.34
C ILE A 324 -5.74 -4.92 -7.92
N GLY A 325 -4.79 -5.84 -7.71
CA GLY A 325 -3.45 -5.77 -8.28
C GLY A 325 -3.44 -5.76 -9.81
N ILE A 326 -4.38 -6.47 -10.44
CA ILE A 326 -4.57 -6.42 -11.90
C ILE A 326 -4.96 -5.01 -12.32
N VAL A 327 -5.95 -4.41 -11.66
CA VAL A 327 -6.43 -3.06 -11.98
C VAL A 327 -5.33 -2.02 -11.79
N THR A 328 -4.60 -2.09 -10.66
CA THR A 328 -3.51 -1.14 -10.40
C THR A 328 -2.35 -1.30 -11.39
N ALA A 329 -2.05 -2.53 -11.84
CA ALA A 329 -1.05 -2.78 -12.87
C ALA A 329 -1.47 -2.23 -14.23
N PHE A 330 -2.72 -2.43 -14.64
CA PHE A 330 -3.26 -1.88 -15.89
C PHE A 330 -3.30 -0.35 -15.90
N LEU A 331 -3.50 0.29 -14.75
CA LEU A 331 -3.44 1.75 -14.65
C LEU A 331 -1.99 2.25 -14.57
N GLY A 332 -1.14 1.55 -13.83
CA GLY A 332 0.22 2.00 -13.52
C GLY A 332 1.23 1.75 -14.64
N ALA A 333 1.23 0.58 -15.25
CA ALA A 333 2.24 0.22 -16.24
C ALA A 333 2.18 1.07 -17.53
N PRO A 334 1.00 1.33 -18.15
CA PRO A 334 0.94 2.21 -19.31
C PRO A 334 1.34 3.66 -18.97
N PHE A 335 0.94 4.15 -17.79
CA PHE A 335 1.34 5.48 -17.33
C PHE A 335 2.87 5.57 -17.19
N PHE A 336 3.50 4.56 -16.63
CA PHE A 336 4.95 4.52 -16.47
C PHE A 336 5.69 4.45 -17.82
N LEU A 337 5.20 3.63 -18.75
CA LEU A 337 5.73 3.57 -20.13
C LEU A 337 5.61 4.92 -20.83
N TYR A 338 4.47 5.59 -20.70
CA TYR A 338 4.28 6.93 -21.24
C TYR A 338 5.30 7.95 -20.69
N LEU A 339 5.60 7.89 -19.39
CA LEU A 339 6.61 8.75 -18.77
C LEU A 339 8.03 8.50 -19.32
N LEU A 340 8.40 7.23 -19.49
CA LEU A 340 9.70 6.84 -20.04
C LEU A 340 9.87 7.33 -21.48
N LEU A 341 8.84 7.23 -22.30
CA LEU A 341 8.86 7.70 -23.68
C LEU A 341 8.94 9.24 -23.76
N ARG A 342 8.26 9.94 -22.86
CA ARG A 342 8.25 11.40 -22.83
C ARG A 342 9.51 12.02 -22.25
N GLY A 343 10.22 11.32 -21.37
CA GLY A 343 11.50 11.78 -20.77
C GLY A 343 12.71 11.70 -21.71
N ARG A 344 12.50 11.20 -22.95
CA ARG A 344 13.56 11.14 -23.98
C ARG A 344 13.65 12.40 -24.87
N HIS A 345 12.85 13.40 -24.60
CA HIS A 345 12.86 14.73 -25.23
C HIS A 345 13.06 15.80 -24.14
#